data_12fb9422c22130b3a4ad6895183be714
#
_entry.id   12fb9422c22130b3a4ad6895183be714
#
_cell.length_a   1.000
_cell.length_b   1.000
_cell.length_c   1.000
_cell.angle_alpha   90.00
_cell.angle_beta   90.00
_cell.angle_gamma   90.00
#
_symmetry.space_group_name_H-M   'P 1'
#
loop_
_entity.id
_entity.type
_entity.pdbx_description
1 polymer ?
#
loop_
_entity_poly.entity_id
_entity_poly.type
_entity_poly.pdbx_seq_one_letter_code
_entity_poly.pdbx_strand_id
1 'polypeptide(L)'
;MFDFTSKLAHFPDKAEFCVHSGIHRSLSTVFIDLVAGICNHNCIFCDGKYLPLENKMFSSDRLMEMADELVLLGVDSVIIVGEGGESTLHPAFCDFADRLCEAGVHLGLYTNGETLKGKTAETAAKFDFVRVSLDAGTKETHNAVHLSKNPDAFDLIVSQLDSFSKQKRGDLGVSYVVLPENIDDIPLAARICEEQGVDFLELKPFYSPNYTFDIEMYRSLAGKLEKYYKQTSETCRRLHVVLNNQFKEWLKYGFAPRDLTRLVEERLCVTSKLRMVISPNGCFLCTCFRNVDAYNMGDPNLLKLDEIWYGDKHLDLIGKPCCLKCTYHEQNEFLLRLQKGEVSLPEPDGAVRQIYFL
;
A
#
# COMPACT_ATOMS: atom_id res chain seq x y z
N MET A 1 -14.84 -4.47 4.31
CA MET A 1 -14.63 -3.10 3.75
C MET A 1 -13.27 -2.61 4.17
N PHE A 2 -12.50 -2.00 3.28
CA PHE A 2 -11.16 -1.46 3.61
C PHE A 2 -11.30 0.01 3.99
N ASP A 3 -11.95 0.28 5.13
CA ASP A 3 -12.15 1.63 5.62
C ASP A 3 -11.16 1.90 6.77
N PHE A 4 -10.24 2.83 6.53
CA PHE A 4 -9.21 3.19 7.51
C PHE A 4 -9.79 3.80 8.78
N THR A 5 -10.91 4.52 8.70
CA THR A 5 -11.55 5.11 9.86
C THR A 5 -12.15 4.04 10.75
N SER A 6 -12.86 3.07 10.18
CA SER A 6 -13.42 1.94 10.91
C SER A 6 -12.35 1.05 11.54
N LYS A 7 -11.14 0.97 10.96
CA LYS A 7 -10.02 0.24 11.57
C LYS A 7 -9.58 0.85 12.90
N LEU A 8 -9.63 2.17 13.06
CA LEU A 8 -9.26 2.84 14.32
C LEU A 8 -10.11 2.38 15.50
N ALA A 9 -11.36 1.96 15.27
CA ALA A 9 -12.23 1.42 16.30
C ALA A 9 -11.68 0.16 16.99
N HIS A 10 -10.84 -0.59 16.29
CA HIS A 10 -10.18 -1.78 16.84
C HIS A 10 -8.92 -1.45 17.66
N PHE A 11 -8.48 -0.18 17.66
CA PHE A 11 -7.29 0.30 18.37
C PHE A 11 -7.58 1.62 19.08
N PRO A 12 -8.58 1.65 19.99
CA PRO A 12 -9.03 2.90 20.65
C PRO A 12 -7.89 3.58 21.41
N ASP A 13 -7.07 2.82 22.15
CA ASP A 13 -5.97 3.36 22.94
C ASP A 13 -4.93 4.07 22.04
N LYS A 14 -4.62 3.51 20.85
CA LYS A 14 -3.69 4.13 19.90
C LYS A 14 -4.28 5.40 19.28
N ALA A 15 -5.57 5.38 18.91
CA ALA A 15 -6.26 6.54 18.37
C ALA A 15 -6.30 7.68 19.40
N GLU A 16 -6.72 7.39 20.63
CA GLU A 16 -6.75 8.36 21.74
C GLU A 16 -5.36 8.88 22.08
N PHE A 17 -4.38 7.98 22.17
CA PHE A 17 -3.01 8.35 22.44
C PHE A 17 -2.46 9.33 21.38
N CYS A 18 -2.72 9.09 20.10
CA CYS A 18 -2.26 9.97 19.04
C CYS A 18 -2.92 11.35 19.06
N VAL A 19 -4.19 11.46 19.47
CA VAL A 19 -4.91 12.76 19.48
C VAL A 19 -4.67 13.57 20.76
N HIS A 20 -4.43 12.94 21.90
CA HIS A 20 -4.31 13.63 23.19
C HIS A 20 -2.89 13.86 23.68
N SER A 21 -1.95 13.02 23.31
CA SER A 21 -0.61 13.01 23.92
C SER A 21 0.42 13.97 23.30
N GLY A 22 0.05 14.85 22.39
CA GLY A 22 0.92 15.89 21.82
C GLY A 22 2.18 15.37 21.11
N ILE A 23 3.21 15.04 21.86
CA ILE A 23 4.51 14.55 21.38
C ILE A 23 4.66 13.03 21.36
N HIS A 24 3.73 12.29 21.95
CA HIS A 24 3.82 10.84 21.97
C HIS A 24 3.45 10.23 20.61
N ARG A 25 4.15 9.17 20.25
CA ARG A 25 4.06 8.46 18.98
C ARG A 25 3.92 6.98 19.28
N SER A 26 2.97 6.33 18.65
CA SER A 26 2.76 4.88 18.79
C SER A 26 2.84 4.24 17.41
N LEU A 27 4.02 3.76 17.04
CA LEU A 27 4.21 3.11 15.75
C LEU A 27 3.31 1.86 15.67
N SER A 28 2.36 1.89 14.76
CA SER A 28 1.40 0.82 14.55
C SER A 28 1.71 0.05 13.26
N THR A 29 1.82 0.77 12.15
CA THR A 29 2.03 0.16 10.83
C THR A 29 3.33 0.67 10.20
N VAL A 30 4.14 -0.26 9.73
CA VAL A 30 5.36 0.05 8.95
C VAL A 30 5.19 -0.43 7.51
N PHE A 31 5.49 0.44 6.56
CA PHE A 31 5.72 0.07 5.17
C PHE A 31 7.22 -0.11 4.98
N ILE A 32 7.64 -1.25 4.48
CA ILE A 32 9.07 -1.51 4.27
C ILE A 32 9.35 -1.96 2.84
N ASP A 33 10.30 -1.29 2.20
CA ASP A 33 10.93 -1.72 0.95
C ASP A 33 12.21 -2.47 1.29
N LEU A 34 12.30 -3.74 0.95
CA LEU A 34 13.54 -4.50 1.16
C LEU A 34 14.57 -4.14 0.09
N VAL A 35 14.08 -3.70 -1.06
CA VAL A 35 14.84 -3.23 -2.22
C VAL A 35 14.24 -1.95 -2.75
N ALA A 36 15.06 -1.05 -3.28
CA ALA A 36 14.66 0.16 -3.97
C ALA A 36 15.27 0.15 -5.38
N GLY A 37 14.47 0.44 -6.41
CA GLY A 37 14.92 0.48 -7.80
C GLY A 37 15.29 -0.87 -8.42
N ILE A 38 15.20 -1.97 -7.70
CA ILE A 38 15.54 -3.33 -8.17
C ILE A 38 14.25 -4.10 -8.42
N CYS A 39 13.91 -4.32 -9.70
CA CYS A 39 12.71 -5.04 -10.13
C CYS A 39 12.97 -5.88 -11.37
N ASN A 40 12.24 -6.98 -11.53
CA ASN A 40 12.20 -7.79 -12.74
C ASN A 40 11.20 -7.26 -13.79
N HIS A 41 10.35 -6.29 -13.43
CA HIS A 41 9.46 -5.54 -14.32
C HIS A 41 9.97 -4.11 -14.54
N ASN A 42 9.42 -3.43 -15.57
CA ASN A 42 9.69 -2.03 -15.89
C ASN A 42 8.40 -1.31 -16.27
N CYS A 43 7.35 -1.43 -15.41
CA CYS A 43 5.98 -0.99 -15.66
C CYS A 43 5.93 0.46 -16.16
N ILE A 44 5.06 0.76 -17.13
CA ILE A 44 4.90 2.12 -17.69
C ILE A 44 4.35 3.10 -16.66
N PHE A 45 3.61 2.60 -15.68
CA PHE A 45 2.97 3.35 -14.59
C PHE A 45 3.73 3.30 -13.26
N CYS A 46 4.98 2.80 -13.24
CA CYS A 46 5.76 2.71 -12.01
C CYS A 46 6.11 4.10 -11.49
N ASP A 47 5.65 4.43 -10.29
CA ASP A 47 5.97 5.70 -9.60
C ASP A 47 7.46 5.83 -9.31
N GLY A 48 8.16 4.71 -9.09
CA GLY A 48 9.61 4.67 -8.94
C GLY A 48 10.40 5.30 -10.10
N LYS A 49 9.81 5.39 -11.31
CA LYS A 49 10.43 6.07 -12.46
C LYS A 49 10.53 7.59 -12.30
N TYR A 50 9.70 8.15 -11.43
CA TYR A 50 9.61 9.60 -11.22
C TYR A 50 10.31 10.06 -9.95
N LEU A 51 10.91 9.13 -9.21
CA LEU A 51 11.59 9.39 -7.95
C LEU A 51 13.11 9.25 -8.13
N PRO A 52 13.93 10.03 -7.45
CA PRO A 52 15.38 9.90 -7.47
C PRO A 52 15.81 8.66 -6.68
N LEU A 53 15.51 7.48 -7.19
CA LEU A 53 15.84 6.20 -6.57
C LEU A 53 17.26 5.77 -6.92
N GLU A 54 18.04 5.44 -5.91
CA GLU A 54 19.25 4.65 -6.10
C GLU A 54 18.88 3.15 -6.03
N ASN A 55 19.46 2.35 -6.93
CA ASN A 55 19.31 0.90 -6.88
C ASN A 55 20.04 0.35 -5.65
N LYS A 56 19.31 0.12 -4.58
CA LYS A 56 19.83 -0.34 -3.29
C LYS A 56 19.00 -1.50 -2.75
N MET A 57 19.62 -2.33 -1.91
CA MET A 57 18.93 -3.26 -1.03
C MET A 57 19.60 -3.23 0.35
N PHE A 58 18.86 -3.57 1.38
CA PHE A 58 19.44 -3.81 2.68
C PHE A 58 20.40 -5.00 2.65
N SER A 59 21.42 -5.01 3.49
CA SER A 59 22.14 -6.26 3.74
C SER A 59 21.23 -7.23 4.50
N SER A 60 21.41 -8.53 4.30
CA SER A 60 20.62 -9.55 5.02
C SER A 60 20.74 -9.40 6.53
N ASP A 61 21.95 -9.10 7.04
CA ASP A 61 22.19 -8.91 8.46
C ASP A 61 21.43 -7.70 9.00
N ARG A 62 21.49 -6.53 8.31
CA ARG A 62 20.75 -5.33 8.72
C ARG A 62 19.24 -5.56 8.69
N LEU A 63 18.75 -6.30 7.72
CA LEU A 63 17.34 -6.62 7.63
C LEU A 63 16.86 -7.47 8.82
N MET A 64 17.67 -8.44 9.27
CA MET A 64 17.36 -9.24 10.46
C MET A 64 17.42 -8.43 11.74
N GLU A 65 18.40 -7.53 11.89
CA GLU A 65 18.43 -6.57 12.99
C GLU A 65 17.19 -5.69 13.03
N MET A 66 16.75 -5.16 11.87
CA MET A 66 15.54 -4.35 11.78
C MET A 66 14.27 -5.15 12.13
N ALA A 67 14.21 -6.46 11.83
CA ALA A 67 13.09 -7.28 12.29
C ALA A 67 13.00 -7.27 13.82
N ASP A 68 14.12 -7.45 14.53
CA ASP A 68 14.16 -7.41 15.99
C ASP A 68 13.85 -5.99 16.54
N GLU A 69 14.34 -4.94 15.89
CA GLU A 69 14.05 -3.55 16.24
C GLU A 69 12.54 -3.23 16.09
N LEU A 70 11.88 -3.70 15.03
CA LEU A 70 10.43 -3.53 14.82
C LEU A 70 9.62 -4.23 15.92
N VAL A 71 10.02 -5.43 16.31
CA VAL A 71 9.39 -6.16 17.44
C VAL A 71 9.54 -5.38 18.73
N LEU A 72 10.75 -4.86 19.03
CA LEU A 72 11.03 -4.07 20.23
C LEU A 72 10.24 -2.74 20.24
N LEU A 73 10.00 -2.13 19.09
CA LEU A 73 9.16 -0.93 18.95
C LEU A 73 7.67 -1.23 19.17
N GLY A 74 7.26 -2.48 19.27
CA GLY A 74 5.87 -2.89 19.48
C GLY A 74 4.98 -2.61 18.25
N VAL A 75 5.52 -2.80 17.04
CA VAL A 75 4.78 -2.62 15.79
C VAL A 75 3.70 -3.69 15.68
N ASP A 76 2.46 -3.28 15.38
CA ASP A 76 1.36 -4.24 15.17
C ASP A 76 1.48 -4.93 13.83
N SER A 77 1.86 -4.17 12.79
CA SER A 77 1.84 -4.67 11.42
C SER A 77 2.96 -4.11 10.54
N VAL A 78 3.40 -4.94 9.61
CA VAL A 78 4.37 -4.57 8.58
C VAL A 78 3.81 -4.90 7.20
N ILE A 79 3.82 -3.93 6.30
CA ILE A 79 3.49 -4.14 4.89
C ILE A 79 4.80 -4.13 4.11
N ILE A 80 5.16 -5.29 3.57
CA ILE A 80 6.33 -5.41 2.70
C ILE A 80 5.90 -4.96 1.30
N VAL A 81 6.59 -3.97 0.78
CA VAL A 81 6.33 -3.36 -0.53
C VAL A 81 7.62 -3.27 -1.33
N GLY A 82 7.60 -2.68 -2.50
CA GLY A 82 8.79 -2.40 -3.29
C GLY A 82 8.58 -1.13 -4.07
N GLU A 83 9.22 -0.04 -3.66
CA GLU A 83 9.13 1.21 -4.37
C GLU A 83 10.07 1.22 -5.57
N GLY A 84 9.48 1.20 -6.75
CA GLY A 84 10.26 0.98 -7.96
C GLY A 84 11.07 -0.32 -7.94
N GLY A 85 10.76 -1.24 -7.00
CA GLY A 85 11.43 -2.51 -6.78
C GLY A 85 10.45 -3.66 -6.56
N GLU A 86 10.98 -4.87 -6.37
CA GLU A 86 10.23 -6.05 -5.98
C GLU A 86 10.90 -6.71 -4.76
N SER A 87 10.31 -6.53 -3.59
CA SER A 87 10.91 -6.97 -2.30
C SER A 87 11.08 -8.48 -2.19
N THR A 88 10.29 -9.27 -2.92
CA THR A 88 10.45 -10.74 -2.94
C THR A 88 11.72 -11.20 -3.68
N LEU A 89 12.44 -10.29 -4.36
CA LEU A 89 13.76 -10.55 -4.93
C LEU A 89 14.89 -10.45 -3.89
N HIS A 90 14.59 -9.95 -2.68
CA HIS A 90 15.60 -9.87 -1.62
C HIS A 90 15.93 -11.27 -1.10
N PRO A 91 17.22 -11.68 -1.01
CA PRO A 91 17.58 -13.04 -0.60
C PRO A 91 17.10 -13.40 0.81
N ALA A 92 17.02 -12.45 1.73
CA ALA A 92 16.53 -12.66 3.09
C ALA A 92 15.01 -12.38 3.25
N PHE A 93 14.23 -12.24 2.18
CA PHE A 93 12.79 -11.96 2.27
C PHE A 93 12.06 -12.94 3.18
N CYS A 94 12.27 -14.24 2.95
CA CYS A 94 11.59 -15.27 3.74
C CYS A 94 12.01 -15.26 5.21
N ASP A 95 13.28 -15.13 5.47
CA ASP A 95 13.82 -15.19 6.84
C ASP A 95 13.38 -13.96 7.66
N PHE A 96 13.35 -12.77 7.03
CA PHE A 96 12.82 -11.53 7.61
C PHE A 96 11.33 -11.65 7.94
N ALA A 97 10.55 -12.13 6.98
CA ALA A 97 9.11 -12.29 7.15
C ALA A 97 8.76 -13.35 8.21
N ASP A 98 9.47 -14.49 8.19
CA ASP A 98 9.29 -15.56 9.17
C ASP A 98 9.61 -15.06 10.59
N ARG A 99 10.68 -14.28 10.77
CA ARG A 99 11.05 -13.68 12.06
C ARG A 99 9.96 -12.77 12.62
N LEU A 100 9.33 -11.94 11.78
CA LEU A 100 8.23 -11.08 12.21
C LEU A 100 6.95 -11.88 12.52
N CYS A 101 6.61 -12.88 11.68
CA CYS A 101 5.48 -13.78 11.94
C CYS A 101 5.62 -14.53 13.27
N GLU A 102 6.82 -15.05 13.59
CA GLU A 102 7.12 -15.75 14.84
C GLU A 102 6.97 -14.85 16.07
N ALA A 103 7.23 -13.56 15.90
CA ALA A 103 7.04 -12.55 16.94
C ALA A 103 5.57 -12.06 17.05
N GLY A 104 4.66 -12.56 16.21
CA GLY A 104 3.24 -12.19 16.23
C GLY A 104 2.91 -10.88 15.51
N VAL A 105 3.82 -10.33 14.70
CA VAL A 105 3.58 -9.16 13.88
C VAL A 105 2.71 -9.53 12.68
N HIS A 106 1.67 -8.76 12.41
CA HIS A 106 0.79 -8.96 11.25
C HIS A 106 1.47 -8.52 9.96
N LEU A 107 1.43 -9.36 8.93
CA LEU A 107 2.14 -9.08 7.69
C LEU A 107 1.20 -8.90 6.49
N GLY A 108 1.52 -7.91 5.65
CA GLY A 108 0.96 -7.72 4.33
C GLY A 108 2.07 -7.69 3.28
N LEU A 109 1.74 -8.09 2.04
CA LEU A 109 2.67 -8.07 0.91
C LEU A 109 2.03 -7.42 -0.31
N TYR A 110 2.76 -6.48 -0.95
CA TYR A 110 2.50 -6.03 -2.31
C TYR A 110 3.62 -6.56 -3.21
N THR A 111 3.26 -7.26 -4.29
CA THR A 111 4.22 -7.92 -5.19
C THR A 111 3.71 -7.92 -6.63
N ASN A 112 4.62 -7.98 -7.60
CA ASN A 112 4.25 -8.25 -8.98
C ASN A 112 3.82 -9.70 -9.21
N GLY A 113 4.00 -10.59 -8.24
CA GLY A 113 3.54 -11.97 -8.25
C GLY A 113 4.44 -12.95 -9.00
N GLU A 114 5.44 -12.53 -9.77
CA GLU A 114 6.25 -13.43 -10.59
C GLU A 114 7.12 -14.38 -9.77
N THR A 115 7.43 -14.01 -8.53
CA THR A 115 8.22 -14.83 -7.60
C THR A 115 7.37 -15.57 -6.55
N LEU A 116 6.03 -15.48 -6.63
CA LEU A 116 5.11 -16.06 -5.63
C LEU A 116 5.01 -17.59 -5.79
N LYS A 117 6.14 -18.30 -5.59
CA LYS A 117 6.28 -19.76 -5.72
C LYS A 117 7.27 -20.33 -4.70
N GLY A 118 7.22 -21.64 -4.46
CA GLY A 118 8.13 -22.33 -3.54
C GLY A 118 8.16 -21.67 -2.14
N LYS A 119 9.35 -21.49 -1.57
CA LYS A 119 9.53 -20.91 -0.22
C LYS A 119 8.88 -19.53 -0.09
N THR A 120 8.93 -18.68 -1.13
CA THR A 120 8.29 -17.35 -1.10
C THR A 120 6.78 -17.47 -0.92
N ALA A 121 6.11 -18.38 -1.66
CA ALA A 121 4.68 -18.60 -1.53
C ALA A 121 4.33 -19.23 -0.16
N GLU A 122 5.12 -20.19 0.32
CA GLU A 122 4.94 -20.83 1.63
C GLU A 122 5.04 -19.80 2.78
N THR A 123 6.01 -18.89 2.71
CA THR A 123 6.16 -17.81 3.68
C THR A 123 5.00 -16.81 3.58
N ALA A 124 4.68 -16.33 2.38
CA ALA A 124 3.61 -15.37 2.16
C ALA A 124 2.21 -15.94 2.50
N ALA A 125 2.02 -17.26 2.45
CA ALA A 125 0.77 -17.92 2.85
C ALA A 125 0.42 -17.73 4.34
N LYS A 126 1.38 -17.33 5.17
CA LYS A 126 1.18 -17.02 6.60
C LYS A 126 0.64 -15.61 6.83
N PHE A 127 0.71 -14.73 5.82
CA PHE A 127 0.39 -13.31 5.94
C PHE A 127 -1.13 -13.07 6.02
N ASP A 128 -1.50 -11.93 6.60
CA ASP A 128 -2.89 -11.49 6.69
C ASP A 128 -3.45 -11.08 5.33
N PHE A 129 -2.59 -10.58 4.45
CA PHE A 129 -2.96 -10.40 3.05
C PHE A 129 -1.75 -10.43 2.10
N VAL A 130 -2.01 -10.86 0.88
CA VAL A 130 -1.10 -10.70 -0.27
C VAL A 130 -1.86 -9.99 -1.38
N ARG A 131 -1.27 -8.95 -1.96
CA ARG A 131 -1.82 -8.21 -3.08
C ARG A 131 -0.88 -8.28 -4.28
N VAL A 132 -1.36 -8.90 -5.35
CA VAL A 132 -0.60 -9.07 -6.61
C VAL A 132 -0.99 -7.98 -7.60
N SER A 133 -0.02 -7.33 -8.22
CA SER A 133 -0.21 -6.38 -9.32
C SER A 133 -0.31 -7.14 -10.64
N LEU A 134 -1.53 -7.25 -11.19
CA LEU A 134 -1.78 -7.96 -12.46
C LEU A 134 -2.00 -6.99 -13.62
N ASP A 135 -2.81 -5.98 -13.43
CA ASP A 135 -3.05 -4.82 -14.29
C ASP A 135 -3.43 -5.15 -15.75
N ALA A 136 -3.88 -6.37 -16.01
CA ALA A 136 -4.25 -6.86 -17.34
C ALA A 136 -5.22 -8.05 -17.28
N GLY A 137 -5.95 -8.27 -18.37
CA GLY A 137 -6.76 -9.47 -18.59
C GLY A 137 -6.18 -10.39 -19.67
N THR A 138 -5.15 -9.92 -20.38
CA THR A 138 -4.46 -10.67 -21.43
C THR A 138 -2.95 -10.56 -21.29
N LYS A 139 -2.24 -11.54 -21.87
CA LYS A 139 -0.78 -11.53 -21.91
C LYS A 139 -0.22 -10.34 -22.67
N GLU A 140 -0.88 -9.98 -23.77
CA GLU A 140 -0.51 -8.86 -24.63
C GLU A 140 -0.57 -7.55 -23.85
N THR A 141 -1.69 -7.30 -23.16
CA THR A 141 -1.87 -6.11 -22.31
C THR A 141 -0.87 -6.10 -21.17
N HIS A 142 -0.69 -7.24 -20.48
CA HIS A 142 0.28 -7.34 -19.39
C HIS A 142 1.69 -6.98 -19.86
N ASN A 143 2.14 -7.56 -20.98
CA ASN A 143 3.44 -7.27 -21.53
C ASN A 143 3.61 -5.80 -21.96
N ALA A 144 2.53 -5.17 -22.43
CA ALA A 144 2.54 -3.76 -22.81
C ALA A 144 2.65 -2.82 -21.60
N VAL A 145 2.03 -3.15 -20.46
CA VAL A 145 1.99 -2.26 -19.29
C VAL A 145 3.06 -2.57 -18.25
N HIS A 146 3.43 -3.85 -18.06
CA HIS A 146 4.42 -4.26 -17.07
C HIS A 146 5.85 -4.31 -17.60
N LEU A 147 6.02 -4.48 -18.92
CA LEU A 147 7.34 -4.59 -19.56
C LEU A 147 8.27 -5.56 -18.79
N SER A 148 7.73 -6.74 -18.41
CA SER A 148 8.50 -7.76 -17.71
C SER A 148 9.65 -8.27 -18.58
N LYS A 149 10.77 -8.64 -17.96
CA LYS A 149 11.87 -9.34 -18.62
C LYS A 149 11.48 -10.76 -19.06
N ASN A 150 10.44 -11.32 -18.43
CA ASN A 150 9.87 -12.63 -18.78
C ASN A 150 8.62 -12.42 -19.64
N PRO A 151 8.61 -12.81 -20.93
CA PRO A 151 7.46 -12.65 -21.81
C PRO A 151 6.25 -13.51 -21.41
N ASP A 152 6.45 -14.54 -20.57
CA ASP A 152 5.41 -15.43 -20.05
C ASP A 152 4.96 -15.06 -18.63
N ALA A 153 5.33 -13.86 -18.13
CA ALA A 153 5.05 -13.43 -16.77
C ALA A 153 3.54 -13.48 -16.45
N PHE A 154 2.67 -13.08 -17.39
CA PHE A 154 1.22 -13.12 -17.20
C PHE A 154 0.72 -14.54 -16.90
N ASP A 155 1.06 -15.49 -17.75
CA ASP A 155 0.63 -16.89 -17.59
C ASP A 155 1.15 -17.49 -16.28
N LEU A 156 2.42 -17.15 -15.95
CA LEU A 156 3.04 -17.56 -14.70
C LEU A 156 2.32 -16.97 -13.48
N ILE A 157 2.02 -15.67 -13.48
CA ILE A 157 1.33 -15.00 -12.37
C ILE A 157 -0.07 -15.58 -12.19
N VAL A 158 -0.83 -15.77 -13.28
CA VAL A 158 -2.17 -16.38 -13.22
C VAL A 158 -2.11 -17.79 -12.61
N SER A 159 -1.16 -18.61 -13.03
CA SER A 159 -0.93 -19.95 -12.45
C SER A 159 -0.54 -19.90 -10.96
N GLN A 160 0.21 -18.88 -10.55
CA GLN A 160 0.59 -18.70 -9.15
C GLN A 160 -0.57 -18.20 -8.30
N LEU A 161 -1.47 -17.36 -8.83
CA LEU A 161 -2.71 -16.97 -8.14
C LEU A 161 -3.55 -18.21 -7.80
N ASP A 162 -3.76 -19.14 -8.76
CA ASP A 162 -4.47 -20.40 -8.51
C ASP A 162 -3.80 -21.23 -7.42
N SER A 163 -2.50 -21.43 -7.53
CA SER A 163 -1.73 -22.23 -6.57
C SER A 163 -1.72 -21.61 -5.17
N PHE A 164 -1.56 -20.29 -5.08
CA PHE A 164 -1.50 -19.55 -3.84
C PHE A 164 -2.85 -19.46 -3.14
N SER A 165 -3.95 -19.30 -3.89
CA SER A 165 -5.31 -19.23 -3.34
C SER A 165 -5.68 -20.46 -2.52
N LYS A 166 -5.09 -21.62 -2.81
CA LYS A 166 -5.34 -22.91 -2.12
C LYS A 166 -4.56 -23.07 -0.81
N GLN A 167 -3.51 -22.27 -0.59
CA GLN A 167 -2.63 -22.40 0.59
C GLN A 167 -2.64 -21.19 1.51
N LYS A 168 -3.15 -20.04 1.03
CA LYS A 168 -3.21 -18.80 1.80
C LYS A 168 -4.05 -18.90 3.06
N ARG A 169 -3.67 -18.18 4.12
CA ARG A 169 -4.46 -18.03 5.35
C ARG A 169 -5.25 -16.72 5.35
N GLY A 170 -4.65 -15.67 4.84
CA GLY A 170 -5.23 -14.33 4.76
C GLY A 170 -5.91 -14.04 3.42
N ASP A 171 -6.16 -12.76 3.17
CA ASP A 171 -6.79 -12.29 1.94
C ASP A 171 -5.80 -12.33 0.75
N LEU A 172 -6.26 -12.84 -0.40
CA LEU A 172 -5.56 -12.68 -1.67
C LEU A 172 -6.27 -11.62 -2.51
N GLY A 173 -5.60 -10.52 -2.75
CA GLY A 173 -6.09 -9.45 -3.60
C GLY A 173 -5.31 -9.32 -4.90
N VAL A 174 -5.97 -8.77 -5.91
CA VAL A 174 -5.32 -8.26 -7.12
C VAL A 174 -5.51 -6.75 -7.19
N SER A 175 -4.42 -6.06 -7.45
CA SER A 175 -4.38 -4.62 -7.72
C SER A 175 -4.42 -4.41 -9.23
N TYR A 176 -5.22 -3.44 -9.66
CA TYR A 176 -5.37 -3.06 -11.05
C TYR A 176 -5.28 -1.54 -11.20
N VAL A 177 -4.12 -1.07 -11.66
CA VAL A 177 -3.94 0.34 -12.04
C VAL A 177 -4.62 0.57 -13.38
N VAL A 178 -5.69 1.34 -13.39
CA VAL A 178 -6.48 1.61 -14.60
C VAL A 178 -5.75 2.61 -15.48
N LEU A 179 -5.53 2.24 -16.73
CA LEU A 179 -4.87 3.03 -17.77
C LEU A 179 -5.68 2.99 -19.06
N PRO A 180 -5.47 3.91 -20.02
CA PRO A 180 -6.06 3.81 -21.34
C PRO A 180 -5.75 2.49 -22.05
N GLU A 181 -4.55 1.95 -21.83
CA GLU A 181 -4.02 0.73 -22.44
C GLU A 181 -4.68 -0.54 -21.94
N ASN A 182 -5.24 -0.54 -20.72
CA ASN A 182 -5.76 -1.76 -20.09
C ASN A 182 -7.21 -1.69 -19.61
N ILE A 183 -7.88 -0.55 -19.70
CA ILE A 183 -9.24 -0.38 -19.17
C ILE A 183 -10.25 -1.38 -19.77
N ASP A 184 -10.07 -1.74 -21.03
CA ASP A 184 -10.97 -2.68 -21.71
C ASP A 184 -10.78 -4.13 -21.26
N ASP A 185 -9.68 -4.46 -20.58
CA ASP A 185 -9.38 -5.77 -20.02
C ASP A 185 -10.00 -6.02 -18.63
N ILE A 186 -10.55 -4.99 -17.98
CA ILE A 186 -11.11 -5.11 -16.61
C ILE A 186 -12.11 -6.28 -16.47
N PRO A 187 -13.07 -6.51 -17.40
CA PRO A 187 -14.01 -7.63 -17.27
C PRO A 187 -13.33 -9.00 -17.36
N LEU A 188 -12.27 -9.11 -18.18
CA LEU A 188 -11.53 -10.36 -18.32
C LEU A 188 -10.62 -10.60 -17.11
N ALA A 189 -9.94 -9.57 -16.62
CA ALA A 189 -9.15 -9.64 -15.40
C ALA A 189 -9.99 -10.05 -14.18
N ALA A 190 -11.20 -9.49 -14.05
CA ALA A 190 -12.12 -9.87 -12.97
C ALA A 190 -12.55 -11.33 -13.05
N ARG A 191 -12.83 -11.84 -14.25
CA ARG A 191 -13.15 -13.25 -14.45
C ARG A 191 -11.97 -14.16 -14.08
N ILE A 192 -10.76 -13.82 -14.53
CA ILE A 192 -9.55 -14.56 -14.18
C ILE A 192 -9.38 -14.56 -12.65
N CYS A 193 -9.49 -13.42 -11.99
CA CYS A 193 -9.40 -13.33 -10.53
C CYS A 193 -10.41 -14.25 -9.83
N GLU A 194 -11.67 -14.28 -10.28
CA GLU A 194 -12.69 -15.14 -9.70
C GLU A 194 -12.40 -16.63 -9.92
N GLU A 195 -11.96 -17.01 -11.12
CA GLU A 195 -11.59 -18.38 -11.49
C GLU A 195 -10.39 -18.88 -10.67
N GLN A 196 -9.41 -18.01 -10.40
CA GLN A 196 -8.20 -18.34 -9.63
C GLN A 196 -8.39 -18.21 -8.10
N GLY A 197 -9.60 -17.93 -7.61
CA GLY A 197 -9.89 -17.89 -6.17
C GLY A 197 -9.32 -16.65 -5.45
N VAL A 198 -9.16 -15.54 -6.16
CA VAL A 198 -8.84 -14.23 -5.59
C VAL A 198 -10.04 -13.70 -4.81
N ASP A 199 -9.81 -13.09 -3.64
CA ASP A 199 -10.90 -12.58 -2.78
C ASP A 199 -11.37 -11.20 -3.24
N PHE A 200 -10.47 -10.34 -3.71
CA PHE A 200 -10.85 -9.02 -4.18
C PHE A 200 -9.97 -8.50 -5.32
N LEU A 201 -10.57 -7.69 -6.19
CA LEU A 201 -9.92 -6.93 -7.25
C LEU A 201 -10.09 -5.44 -6.95
N GLU A 202 -8.99 -4.73 -6.68
CA GLU A 202 -9.00 -3.28 -6.45
C GLU A 202 -8.65 -2.52 -7.74
N LEU A 203 -9.59 -1.75 -8.25
CA LEU A 203 -9.36 -0.80 -9.33
C LEU A 203 -8.88 0.52 -8.74
N LYS A 204 -7.67 0.96 -9.09
CA LYS A 204 -7.05 2.18 -8.56
C LYS A 204 -6.51 3.07 -9.67
N PRO A 205 -6.44 4.40 -9.43
CA PRO A 205 -5.83 5.30 -10.39
C PRO A 205 -4.30 5.16 -10.41
N PHE A 206 -3.70 5.51 -11.53
CA PHE A 206 -2.31 5.86 -11.63
C PHE A 206 -2.08 7.25 -11.03
N TYR A 207 -1.01 7.42 -10.29
CA TYR A 207 -0.60 8.70 -9.72
C TYR A 207 0.72 9.12 -10.36
N SER A 208 0.63 9.98 -11.39
CA SER A 208 1.81 10.62 -11.95
C SER A 208 2.20 11.88 -11.15
N PRO A 209 3.40 12.43 -11.39
CA PRO A 209 3.74 13.76 -10.87
C PRO A 209 2.81 14.87 -11.38
N ASN A 210 2.15 14.67 -12.53
CA ASN A 210 1.20 15.62 -13.11
C ASN A 210 -0.26 15.23 -12.79
N TYR A 211 -0.69 15.58 -11.58
CA TYR A 211 -2.03 15.26 -11.09
C TYR A 211 -3.18 15.81 -11.96
N THR A 212 -3.01 16.96 -12.60
CA THR A 212 -4.02 17.54 -13.48
C THR A 212 -4.21 16.68 -14.74
N PHE A 213 -3.11 16.21 -15.32
CA PHE A 213 -3.14 15.29 -16.45
C PHE A 213 -3.85 13.97 -16.08
N ASP A 214 -3.57 13.43 -14.92
CA ASP A 214 -4.21 12.20 -14.45
C ASP A 214 -5.74 12.37 -14.35
N ILE A 215 -6.21 13.50 -13.82
CA ILE A 215 -7.65 13.80 -13.71
C ILE A 215 -8.31 13.89 -15.10
N GLU A 216 -7.70 14.57 -16.05
CA GLU A 216 -8.24 14.71 -17.40
C GLU A 216 -8.30 13.37 -18.13
N MET A 217 -7.25 12.56 -17.99
CA MET A 217 -7.24 11.19 -18.51
C MET A 217 -8.41 10.39 -17.94
N TYR A 218 -8.57 10.36 -16.60
CA TYR A 218 -9.65 9.60 -15.98
C TYR A 218 -11.05 10.16 -16.28
N ARG A 219 -11.19 11.46 -16.47
CA ARG A 219 -12.44 12.05 -16.94
C ARG A 219 -12.85 11.47 -18.30
N SER A 220 -11.90 11.27 -19.20
CA SER A 220 -12.17 10.64 -20.52
C SER A 220 -12.52 9.15 -20.40
N LEU A 221 -12.05 8.46 -19.37
CA LEU A 221 -12.28 7.03 -19.13
C LEU A 221 -13.48 6.76 -18.21
N ALA A 222 -14.07 7.79 -17.60
CA ALA A 222 -15.10 7.66 -16.56
C ALA A 222 -16.27 6.74 -16.95
N GLY A 223 -16.82 6.93 -18.15
CA GLY A 223 -17.94 6.12 -18.65
C GLY A 223 -17.58 4.64 -18.82
N LYS A 224 -16.37 4.33 -19.27
CA LYS A 224 -15.88 2.95 -19.37
C LYS A 224 -15.64 2.35 -17.99
N LEU A 225 -15.00 3.09 -17.08
CA LEU A 225 -14.71 2.66 -15.71
C LEU A 225 -16.02 2.32 -14.97
N GLU A 226 -17.00 3.20 -15.01
CA GLU A 226 -18.31 2.99 -14.37
C GLU A 226 -19.02 1.76 -14.95
N LYS A 227 -19.05 1.64 -16.29
CA LYS A 227 -19.64 0.50 -17.00
C LYS A 227 -18.98 -0.81 -16.56
N TYR A 228 -17.66 -0.88 -16.61
CA TYR A 228 -16.96 -2.13 -16.32
C TYR A 228 -16.97 -2.47 -14.84
N TYR A 229 -16.88 -1.49 -13.94
CA TYR A 229 -17.07 -1.70 -12.52
C TYR A 229 -18.45 -2.28 -12.20
N LYS A 230 -19.52 -1.69 -12.76
CA LYS A 230 -20.88 -2.21 -12.58
C LYS A 230 -21.01 -3.63 -13.14
N GLN A 231 -20.59 -3.84 -14.38
CA GLN A 231 -20.63 -5.14 -15.03
C GLN A 231 -19.91 -6.22 -14.20
N THR A 232 -18.69 -5.97 -13.75
CA THR A 232 -17.90 -6.95 -12.98
C THR A 232 -18.50 -7.20 -11.60
N SER A 233 -18.99 -6.14 -10.92
CA SER A 233 -19.64 -6.27 -9.61
C SER A 233 -20.95 -7.07 -9.67
N GLU A 234 -21.65 -7.05 -10.81
CA GLU A 234 -22.90 -7.81 -11.02
C GLU A 234 -22.64 -9.25 -11.49
N THR A 235 -21.55 -9.49 -12.22
CA THR A 235 -21.27 -10.82 -12.81
C THR A 235 -20.42 -11.70 -11.89
N CYS A 236 -19.49 -11.14 -11.14
CA CYS A 236 -18.68 -11.88 -10.19
C CYS A 236 -19.47 -12.15 -8.90
N ARG A 237 -19.52 -13.41 -8.48
CA ARG A 237 -20.30 -13.83 -7.30
C ARG A 237 -19.44 -13.97 -6.04
N ARG A 238 -18.18 -14.33 -6.19
CA ARG A 238 -17.23 -14.58 -5.09
C ARG A 238 -16.17 -13.50 -4.98
N LEU A 239 -15.82 -12.89 -6.11
CA LEU A 239 -14.83 -11.83 -6.17
C LEU A 239 -15.44 -10.49 -5.73
N HIS A 240 -14.82 -9.83 -4.76
CA HIS A 240 -15.18 -8.46 -4.40
C HIS A 240 -14.45 -7.47 -5.30
N VAL A 241 -15.17 -6.81 -6.21
CA VAL A 241 -14.58 -5.73 -7.02
C VAL A 241 -14.69 -4.43 -6.25
N VAL A 242 -13.55 -3.79 -5.98
CA VAL A 242 -13.42 -2.60 -5.14
C VAL A 242 -12.90 -1.44 -5.96
N LEU A 243 -13.59 -0.30 -5.90
CA LEU A 243 -13.01 0.96 -6.37
C LEU A 243 -12.16 1.57 -5.26
N ASN A 244 -10.96 2.04 -5.61
CA ASN A 244 -10.17 2.89 -4.73
C ASN A 244 -10.98 4.14 -4.32
N ASN A 245 -10.74 4.68 -3.14
CA ASN A 245 -11.48 5.83 -2.62
C ASN A 245 -11.41 7.05 -3.54
N GLN A 246 -10.28 7.28 -4.21
CA GLN A 246 -10.16 8.38 -5.18
C GLN A 246 -11.11 8.20 -6.37
N PHE A 247 -11.26 6.99 -6.91
CA PHE A 247 -12.25 6.73 -7.96
C PHE A 247 -13.68 6.90 -7.47
N LYS A 248 -13.99 6.46 -6.24
CA LYS A 248 -15.32 6.68 -5.64
C LYS A 248 -15.65 8.16 -5.54
N GLU A 249 -14.71 8.97 -5.08
CA GLU A 249 -14.89 10.42 -5.00
C GLU A 249 -15.08 11.06 -6.39
N TRP A 250 -14.23 10.70 -7.34
CA TRP A 250 -14.32 11.23 -8.72
C TRP A 250 -15.64 10.87 -9.39
N LEU A 251 -16.11 9.64 -9.24
CA LEU A 251 -17.41 9.22 -9.79
C LEU A 251 -18.59 9.90 -9.09
N LYS A 252 -18.49 10.16 -7.77
CA LYS A 252 -19.55 10.77 -6.98
C LYS A 252 -19.64 12.29 -7.16
N TYR A 253 -18.49 12.98 -7.18
CA TYR A 253 -18.43 14.44 -7.15
C TYR A 253 -17.92 15.08 -8.45
N GLY A 254 -17.61 14.26 -9.46
CA GLY A 254 -16.98 14.66 -10.71
C GLY A 254 -15.45 14.65 -10.64
N PHE A 255 -14.83 14.54 -11.80
CA PHE A 255 -13.38 14.57 -11.97
C PHE A 255 -12.89 16.03 -11.93
N ALA A 256 -12.98 16.64 -10.76
CA ALA A 256 -12.45 17.98 -10.52
C ALA A 256 -11.17 17.89 -9.67
N PRO A 257 -10.19 18.76 -9.90
CA PRO A 257 -9.11 18.93 -8.93
C PRO A 257 -9.74 19.28 -7.59
N ARG A 258 -9.34 18.58 -6.52
CA ARG A 258 -9.65 19.07 -5.18
C ARG A 258 -9.06 20.47 -5.07
N ASP A 259 -9.79 21.40 -4.46
CA ASP A 259 -9.21 22.67 -4.06
C ASP A 259 -8.27 22.40 -2.87
N LEU A 260 -7.03 22.07 -3.23
CA LEU A 260 -6.00 21.63 -2.32
C LEU A 260 -5.34 22.81 -1.59
N THR A 261 -5.57 24.05 -2.05
CA THR A 261 -5.00 25.24 -1.43
C THR A 261 -5.56 25.47 -0.03
N ARG A 262 -6.83 25.12 0.22
CA ARG A 262 -7.47 25.17 1.53
C ARG A 262 -7.00 24.08 2.51
N LEU A 263 -6.40 23.00 2.02
CA LEU A 263 -6.06 21.81 2.82
C LEU A 263 -4.62 21.86 3.37
N VAL A 264 -3.75 22.70 2.80
CA VAL A 264 -2.31 22.66 3.04
C VAL A 264 -1.86 23.57 4.18
N GLU A 265 -2.53 24.69 4.39
CA GLU A 265 -2.02 25.73 5.30
C GLU A 265 -2.26 25.47 6.80
N GLU A 266 -3.16 24.53 7.18
CA GLU A 266 -3.60 24.37 8.58
C GLU A 266 -3.57 22.93 9.14
N ARG A 267 -3.08 21.92 8.40
CA ARG A 267 -3.27 20.52 8.82
C ARG A 267 -2.00 19.83 9.31
N LEU A 268 -1.98 19.55 10.58
CA LEU A 268 -1.09 18.57 11.20
C LEU A 268 -1.43 17.17 10.66
N CYS A 269 -0.41 16.39 10.30
CA CYS A 269 -0.60 15.00 9.93
C CYS A 269 -0.57 14.10 11.18
N VAL A 270 -1.73 13.87 11.79
CA VAL A 270 -1.84 13.02 12.99
C VAL A 270 -1.54 11.55 12.66
N THR A 271 -1.90 11.09 11.45
CA THR A 271 -1.62 9.72 11.02
C THR A 271 -0.12 9.39 10.93
N SER A 272 0.75 10.40 10.78
CA SER A 272 2.21 10.21 10.81
C SER A 272 2.75 9.77 12.17
N LYS A 273 1.96 9.88 13.23
CA LYS A 273 2.28 9.35 14.57
C LYS A 273 2.05 7.85 14.69
N LEU A 274 1.41 7.23 13.70
CA LEU A 274 1.06 5.81 13.68
C LEU A 274 1.88 5.01 12.66
N ARG A 275 2.59 5.68 11.75
CA ARG A 275 3.20 5.05 10.58
C ARG A 275 4.59 5.54 10.28
N MET A 276 5.37 4.63 9.68
CA MET A 276 6.68 4.93 9.12
C MET A 276 6.86 4.17 7.80
N VAL A 277 7.61 4.76 6.89
CA VAL A 277 8.09 4.08 5.69
C VAL A 277 9.59 3.87 5.82
N ILE A 278 10.04 2.64 5.65
CA ILE A 278 11.44 2.26 5.68
C ILE A 278 11.85 1.81 4.28
N SER A 279 12.93 2.37 3.78
CA SER A 279 13.51 2.04 2.48
C SER A 279 15.03 2.01 2.59
N PRO A 280 15.77 1.30 1.72
CA PRO A 280 17.22 1.41 1.66
C PRO A 280 17.75 2.82 1.44
N ASN A 281 16.89 3.74 0.96
CA ASN A 281 17.22 5.15 0.74
C ASN A 281 16.89 6.07 1.95
N GLY A 282 16.28 5.56 3.01
CA GLY A 282 15.93 6.33 4.20
C GLY A 282 14.64 5.89 4.89
N CYS A 283 14.36 6.51 6.02
CA CYS A 283 13.06 6.40 6.69
C CYS A 283 12.24 7.67 6.45
N PHE A 284 10.99 7.51 6.04
CA PHE A 284 10.13 8.61 5.63
C PHE A 284 8.84 8.66 6.44
N LEU A 285 8.31 9.86 6.58
CA LEU A 285 7.11 10.13 7.39
C LEU A 285 5.87 9.34 6.93
N CYS A 286 5.71 9.18 5.62
CA CYS A 286 4.61 8.41 5.03
C CYS A 286 4.90 8.05 3.57
N THR A 287 4.05 7.21 2.97
CA THR A 287 4.17 6.77 1.58
C THR A 287 4.13 7.91 0.56
N CYS A 288 3.44 9.02 0.85
CA CYS A 288 3.39 10.19 -0.04
C CYS A 288 4.71 10.96 -0.13
N PHE A 289 5.54 10.85 0.89
CA PHE A 289 6.81 11.58 1.01
C PHE A 289 8.04 10.67 0.88
N ARG A 290 7.83 9.46 0.44
CA ARG A 290 8.90 8.50 0.18
C ARG A 290 9.90 9.09 -0.81
N ASN A 291 11.19 8.98 -0.49
CA ASN A 291 12.32 9.56 -1.23
C ASN A 291 12.27 11.10 -1.43
N VAL A 292 11.55 11.81 -0.58
CA VAL A 292 11.61 13.27 -0.49
C VAL A 292 12.49 13.65 0.69
N ASP A 293 13.70 14.14 0.44
CA ASP A 293 14.71 14.43 1.47
C ASP A 293 14.19 15.30 2.61
N ALA A 294 13.33 16.26 2.30
CA ALA A 294 12.72 17.14 3.30
C ALA A 294 11.87 16.39 4.34
N TYR A 295 11.45 15.15 4.05
CA TYR A 295 10.65 14.27 4.91
C TYR A 295 11.38 12.99 5.29
N ASN A 296 12.68 12.90 5.03
CA ASN A 296 13.54 11.82 5.48
C ASN A 296 13.88 12.00 6.96
N MET A 297 13.51 11.04 7.80
CA MET A 297 13.73 11.05 9.25
C MET A 297 15.14 10.57 9.64
N GLY A 298 15.77 9.75 8.80
CA GLY A 298 17.11 9.20 9.05
C GLY A 298 17.44 8.03 8.11
N ASP A 299 18.71 7.63 8.12
CA ASP A 299 19.21 6.50 7.34
C ASP A 299 19.14 5.20 8.17
N PRO A 300 18.27 4.24 7.82
CA PRO A 300 18.13 2.98 8.54
C PRO A 300 19.33 2.03 8.36
N ASN A 301 20.27 2.35 7.47
CA ASN A 301 21.53 1.60 7.37
C ASN A 301 22.57 2.03 8.41
N LEU A 302 22.39 3.21 9.03
CA LEU A 302 23.35 3.80 9.96
C LEU A 302 22.80 3.94 11.39
N LEU A 303 21.49 4.10 11.53
CA LEU A 303 20.80 4.37 12.80
C LEU A 303 19.83 3.23 13.12
N LYS A 304 19.58 3.02 14.41
CA LYS A 304 18.51 2.14 14.87
C LYS A 304 17.14 2.76 14.62
N LEU A 305 16.13 1.93 14.45
CA LEU A 305 14.78 2.39 14.15
C LEU A 305 14.14 3.20 15.29
N ASP A 306 14.48 2.91 16.55
CA ASP A 306 14.03 3.68 17.71
C ASP A 306 14.68 5.07 17.75
N GLU A 307 15.96 5.20 17.41
CA GLU A 307 16.65 6.49 17.29
C GLU A 307 16.01 7.37 16.21
N ILE A 308 15.61 6.76 15.09
CA ILE A 308 14.90 7.46 14.00
C ILE A 308 13.48 7.84 14.44
N TRP A 309 12.73 6.89 15.01
CA TRP A 309 11.33 7.09 15.36
C TRP A 309 11.14 8.08 16.51
N TYR A 310 11.99 8.03 17.53
CA TYR A 310 11.92 8.94 18.67
C TYR A 310 12.81 10.17 18.53
N GLY A 311 13.56 10.29 17.42
CA GLY A 311 14.45 11.43 17.15
C GLY A 311 13.72 12.75 16.94
N ASP A 312 14.43 13.86 17.18
CA ASP A 312 13.91 15.23 17.02
C ASP A 312 13.43 15.51 15.61
N LYS A 313 14.10 14.94 14.60
CA LYS A 313 13.74 15.14 13.19
C LYS A 313 12.33 14.63 12.87
N HIS A 314 11.90 13.52 13.47
CA HIS A 314 10.52 13.06 13.33
C HIS A 314 9.54 14.05 13.96
N LEU A 315 9.84 14.57 15.16
CA LEU A 315 9.01 15.58 15.83
C LEU A 315 8.83 16.84 14.96
N ASP A 316 9.91 17.34 14.37
CA ASP A 316 9.87 18.51 13.49
C ASP A 316 9.01 18.26 12.24
N LEU A 317 8.99 17.01 11.74
CA LEU A 317 8.24 16.66 10.55
C LEU A 317 6.73 16.47 10.79
N ILE A 318 6.33 16.00 11.97
CA ILE A 318 4.89 15.83 12.33
C ILE A 318 4.14 17.18 12.22
N GLY A 319 4.80 18.29 12.49
CA GLY A 319 4.23 19.64 12.39
C GLY A 319 4.15 20.22 10.97
N LYS A 320 4.69 19.53 9.96
CA LYS A 320 4.68 20.02 8.57
C LYS A 320 3.34 19.76 7.87
N PRO A 321 2.99 20.60 6.87
CA PRO A 321 1.74 20.43 6.12
C PRO A 321 1.62 19.07 5.47
N CYS A 322 0.41 18.52 5.46
CA CYS A 322 0.10 17.26 4.81
C CYS A 322 0.19 17.36 3.27
N CYS A 323 0.51 16.27 2.59
CA CYS A 323 0.58 16.24 1.13
C CYS A 323 -0.80 16.31 0.47
N LEU A 324 -0.81 16.84 -0.75
CA LEU A 324 -2.01 17.05 -1.56
C LEU A 324 -2.65 15.74 -2.07
N LYS A 325 -1.88 14.64 -2.11
CA LYS A 325 -2.29 13.33 -2.65
C LYS A 325 -2.45 12.28 -1.56
N CYS A 326 -2.79 12.70 -0.34
CA CYS A 326 -2.84 11.81 0.82
C CYS A 326 -3.95 10.77 0.68
N THR A 327 -3.58 9.50 0.62
CA THR A 327 -4.51 8.36 0.65
C THR A 327 -5.16 8.15 2.02
N TYR A 328 -4.59 8.76 3.06
CA TYR A 328 -5.06 8.70 4.45
C TYR A 328 -5.79 9.97 4.89
N HIS A 329 -6.22 10.78 3.93
CA HIS A 329 -6.87 12.06 4.20
C HIS A 329 -8.09 11.92 5.11
N GLU A 330 -9.00 11.00 4.80
CA GLU A 330 -10.21 10.76 5.59
C GLU A 330 -9.89 10.33 7.03
N GLN A 331 -8.90 9.45 7.19
CA GLN A 331 -8.45 9.01 8.51
C GLN A 331 -7.84 10.16 9.31
N ASN A 332 -7.01 10.98 8.67
CA ASN A 332 -6.40 12.14 9.33
C ASN A 332 -7.47 13.17 9.74
N GLU A 333 -8.44 13.44 8.88
CA GLU A 333 -9.58 14.30 9.17
C GLU A 333 -10.39 13.79 10.36
N PHE A 334 -10.66 12.49 10.38
CA PHE A 334 -11.36 11.85 11.50
C PHE A 334 -10.58 12.00 12.81
N LEU A 335 -9.27 11.75 12.81
CA LEU A 335 -8.42 11.91 14.01
C LEU A 335 -8.37 13.36 14.49
N LEU A 336 -8.33 14.34 13.59
CA LEU A 336 -8.38 15.76 13.95
C LEU A 336 -9.73 16.16 14.56
N ARG A 337 -10.82 15.62 14.06
CA ARG A 337 -12.17 15.83 14.63
C ARG A 337 -12.33 15.11 15.96
N LEU A 338 -11.77 13.91 16.10
CA LEU A 338 -11.71 13.18 17.36
C LEU A 338 -10.96 14.01 18.43
N GLN A 339 -9.83 14.61 18.06
CA GLN A 339 -9.05 15.49 18.94
C GLN A 339 -9.84 16.71 19.44
N LYS A 340 -10.73 17.24 18.58
CA LYS A 340 -11.61 18.37 18.94
C LYS A 340 -12.86 17.96 19.73
N GLY A 341 -13.09 16.65 19.94
CA GLY A 341 -14.30 16.13 20.55
C GLY A 341 -15.55 16.24 19.67
N GLU A 342 -15.40 16.44 18.37
CA GLU A 342 -16.51 16.57 17.40
C GLU A 342 -17.10 15.22 16.99
N VAL A 343 -16.33 14.16 17.16
CA VAL A 343 -16.72 12.77 16.86
C VAL A 343 -16.19 11.84 17.94
N SER A 344 -16.78 10.65 18.04
CA SER A 344 -16.28 9.54 18.87
C SER A 344 -15.81 8.40 17.96
N LEU A 345 -14.98 7.49 18.50
CA LEU A 345 -14.65 6.26 17.78
C LEU A 345 -15.93 5.46 17.54
N PRO A 346 -16.10 4.90 16.33
CA PRO A 346 -17.21 3.99 16.06
C PRO A 346 -17.04 2.70 16.85
N GLU A 347 -18.12 1.93 16.98
CA GLU A 347 -18.03 0.56 17.49
C GLU A 347 -17.23 -0.32 16.52
N PRO A 348 -16.40 -1.26 17.03
CA PRO A 348 -15.69 -2.20 16.17
C PRO A 348 -16.64 -3.02 15.31
N ASP A 349 -16.44 -2.98 13.99
CA ASP A 349 -17.21 -3.75 13.02
C ASP A 349 -16.41 -4.96 12.56
N GLY A 350 -16.89 -6.18 12.88
CA GLY A 350 -16.26 -7.44 12.48
C GLY A 350 -16.23 -7.69 10.97
N ALA A 351 -16.95 -6.90 10.16
CA ALA A 351 -16.88 -6.95 8.70
C ALA A 351 -15.68 -6.16 8.13
N VAL A 352 -14.97 -5.37 8.95
CA VAL A 352 -13.77 -4.67 8.52
C VAL A 352 -12.62 -5.65 8.32
N ARG A 353 -12.02 -5.62 7.13
CA ARG A 353 -10.87 -6.48 6.79
C ARG A 353 -9.55 -5.76 7.06
N GLN A 354 -8.50 -6.55 7.29
CA GLN A 354 -7.13 -6.06 7.46
C GLN A 354 -7.05 -5.00 8.57
N ILE A 355 -7.71 -5.25 9.69
CA ILE A 355 -7.86 -4.31 10.81
C ILE A 355 -6.51 -3.85 11.40
N TYR A 356 -5.49 -4.70 11.38
CA TYR A 356 -4.17 -4.41 11.96
C TYR A 356 -3.34 -3.40 11.14
N PHE A 357 -3.76 -3.06 9.92
CA PHE A 357 -3.00 -2.19 9.02
C PHE A 357 -3.62 -0.79 9.00
N LEU A 358 -3.30 -0.02 10.03
CA LEU A 358 -3.75 1.36 10.23
C LEU A 358 -3.08 2.35 9.25
#